data_4b040936a502b9a590a00868e521060e
#
_entry.id   4b040936a502b9a590a00868e521060e
#
_cell.length_a   1.000
_cell.length_b   1.000
_cell.length_c   1.000
_cell.angle_alpha   90.00
_cell.angle_beta   90.00
_cell.angle_gamma   90.00
#
_symmetry.space_group_name_H-M   'P 1'
#
loop_
_entity.id
_entity.type
_entity.pdbx_description
1 polymer ?
#
loop_
_entity_poly.entity_id
_entity_poly.type
_entity_poly.pdbx_seq_one_letter_code
_entity_poly.pdbx_strand_id
1 'polypeptide(L)'
;MPLALFDLDDTLIDGDCATLWGRYMTELGWVEKTAFLHQERRLMELYAEGRLAMEDYMDFSLAPIAGRTPAEIAGAVEDFVARIVAPRIHADAVRCLERHRQAGDRLLIISASAHFLVSAIGRRLGVDEVLAIDIEERDGLYTGRTRGTLTYREGKVRRLDAWLAQEGETLAGATFYSDSRNDLPLLSRVDRPHTVNPDPALLGHEIGRAHV
;
A
#
# COMPACT_ATOMS: atom_id res chain seq x y z
N MET A 1 2.99 -13.90 -19.07
CA MET A 1 2.73 -12.47 -19.38
C MET A 1 3.62 -11.65 -18.44
N PRO A 2 4.22 -10.53 -18.88
CA PRO A 2 4.99 -9.70 -17.95
C PRO A 2 4.12 -9.18 -16.79
N LEU A 3 4.76 -8.91 -15.66
CA LEU A 3 4.09 -8.30 -14.50
C LEU A 3 4.27 -6.78 -14.53
N ALA A 4 3.21 -6.04 -14.26
CA ALA A 4 3.25 -4.63 -13.95
C ALA A 4 2.89 -4.44 -12.48
N LEU A 5 3.91 -4.14 -11.68
CA LEU A 5 3.83 -3.97 -10.23
C LEU A 5 3.71 -2.48 -9.91
N PHE A 6 2.88 -2.15 -8.94
CA PHE A 6 2.67 -0.78 -8.51
C PHE A 6 2.71 -0.69 -6.99
N ASP A 7 3.46 0.25 -6.46
CA ASP A 7 3.18 0.75 -5.12
C ASP A 7 1.86 1.54 -5.15
N LEU A 8 1.28 1.81 -3.98
CA LEU A 8 -0.01 2.47 -3.88
C LEU A 8 0.11 3.94 -3.47
N ASP A 9 0.62 4.14 -2.25
CA ASP A 9 0.63 5.43 -1.57
C ASP A 9 1.63 6.37 -2.27
N ASP A 10 1.24 7.63 -2.53
CA ASP A 10 2.00 8.62 -3.30
C ASP A 10 2.46 8.17 -4.72
N THR A 11 2.08 6.95 -5.14
CA THR A 11 2.34 6.38 -6.47
C THR A 11 1.08 6.31 -7.33
N LEU A 12 0.04 5.59 -6.91
CA LEU A 12 -1.25 5.51 -7.63
C LEU A 12 -2.26 6.54 -7.12
N ILE A 13 -2.13 6.95 -5.87
CA ILE A 13 -2.98 7.96 -5.22
C ILE A 13 -2.14 9.09 -4.64
N ASP A 14 -2.74 10.28 -4.54
CA ASP A 14 -2.17 11.45 -3.86
C ASP A 14 -2.36 11.31 -2.35
N GLY A 15 -1.30 10.89 -1.66
CA GLY A 15 -1.21 10.71 -0.22
C GLY A 15 -1.16 9.25 0.23
N ASP A 16 -1.02 9.07 1.54
CA ASP A 16 -0.92 7.79 2.24
C ASP A 16 -2.30 7.32 2.70
N CYS A 17 -2.75 6.15 2.21
CA CYS A 17 -4.10 5.65 2.49
C CYS A 17 -4.30 5.25 3.95
N ALA A 18 -3.26 4.86 4.69
CA ALA A 18 -3.38 4.52 6.10
C ALA A 18 -3.57 5.80 6.95
N THR A 19 -2.84 6.87 6.66
CA THR A 19 -3.04 8.20 7.25
C THR A 19 -4.44 8.75 6.95
N LEU A 20 -4.88 8.66 5.70
CA LEU A 20 -6.23 9.10 5.29
C LEU A 20 -7.31 8.29 6.01
N TRP A 21 -7.13 6.98 6.15
CA TRP A 21 -8.03 6.10 6.89
C TRP A 21 -8.05 6.44 8.38
N GLY A 22 -6.90 6.71 8.99
CA GLY A 22 -6.81 7.16 10.37
C GLY A 22 -7.68 8.40 10.64
N ARG A 23 -7.58 9.40 9.76
CA ARG A 23 -8.41 10.60 9.83
C ARG A 23 -9.90 10.28 9.65
N TYR A 24 -10.22 9.41 8.71
CA TYR A 24 -11.60 8.98 8.49
C TYR A 24 -12.18 8.24 9.70
N MET A 25 -11.40 7.41 10.40
CA MET A 25 -11.83 6.80 11.67
C MET A 25 -12.16 7.84 12.76
N THR A 26 -11.48 9.00 12.76
CA THR A 26 -11.87 10.09 13.68
C THR A 26 -13.23 10.70 13.32
N GLU A 27 -13.56 10.78 12.03
CA GLU A 27 -14.89 11.25 11.58
C GLU A 27 -15.99 10.26 11.92
N LEU A 28 -15.70 8.97 11.88
CA LEU A 28 -16.63 7.91 12.33
C LEU A 28 -16.79 7.85 13.84
N GLY A 29 -15.99 8.60 14.61
CA GLY A 29 -16.00 8.56 16.08
C GLY A 29 -15.44 7.25 16.66
N TRP A 30 -14.65 6.51 15.89
CA TRP A 30 -14.02 5.28 16.36
C TRP A 30 -12.85 5.55 17.29
N VAL A 31 -12.26 6.73 17.19
CA VAL A 31 -11.15 7.21 18.03
C VAL A 31 -11.37 8.66 18.42
N GLU A 32 -10.79 9.06 19.55
CA GLU A 32 -10.75 10.48 19.93
C GLU A 32 -9.78 11.23 19.03
N LYS A 33 -10.28 12.26 18.35
CA LYS A 33 -9.57 12.94 17.25
C LYS A 33 -8.24 13.55 17.68
N THR A 34 -8.24 14.29 18.78
CA THR A 34 -7.05 15.05 19.22
C THR A 34 -5.91 14.14 19.62
N ALA A 35 -6.21 13.13 20.45
CA ALA A 35 -5.23 12.16 20.91
C ALA A 35 -4.69 11.32 19.75
N PHE A 36 -5.57 10.87 18.84
CA PHE A 36 -5.18 10.06 17.68
C PHE A 36 -4.24 10.85 16.75
N LEU A 37 -4.62 12.06 16.34
CA LEU A 37 -3.81 12.88 15.44
C LEU A 37 -2.48 13.34 16.08
N HIS A 38 -2.44 13.52 17.40
CA HIS A 38 -1.20 13.80 18.11
C HIS A 38 -0.24 12.62 18.07
N GLN A 39 -0.74 11.41 18.33
CA GLN A 39 0.07 10.19 18.30
C GLN A 39 0.52 9.84 16.86
N GLU A 40 -0.36 9.99 15.87
CA GLU A 40 -0.02 9.82 14.45
C GLU A 40 1.14 10.72 14.04
N ARG A 41 1.08 12.02 14.37
CA ARG A 41 2.16 12.98 14.08
C ARG A 41 3.48 12.53 14.68
N ARG A 42 3.47 12.11 15.94
CA ARG A 42 4.68 11.63 16.63
C ARG A 42 5.28 10.40 15.92
N LEU A 43 4.46 9.47 15.46
CA LEU A 43 4.93 8.29 14.72
C LEU A 43 5.49 8.70 13.36
N MET A 44 4.87 9.67 12.66
CA MET A 44 5.38 10.18 11.40
C MET A 44 6.73 10.93 11.56
N GLU A 45 6.94 11.63 12.67
CA GLU A 45 8.25 12.22 13.00
C GLU A 45 9.32 11.13 13.16
N LEU A 46 9.03 10.05 13.89
CA LEU A 46 9.92 8.89 14.02
C LEU A 46 10.18 8.19 12.68
N TYR A 47 9.17 8.12 11.82
CA TYR A 47 9.32 7.58 10.47
C TYR A 47 10.27 8.42 9.62
N ALA A 48 10.11 9.75 9.63
CA ALA A 48 10.99 10.66 8.91
C ALA A 48 12.46 10.59 9.40
N GLU A 49 12.68 10.32 10.70
CA GLU A 49 13.98 10.09 11.30
C GLU A 49 14.54 8.68 11.03
N GLY A 50 13.78 7.79 10.41
CA GLY A 50 14.16 6.39 10.17
C GLY A 50 14.19 5.52 11.44
N ARG A 51 13.53 5.96 12.52
CA ARG A 51 13.51 5.34 13.86
C ARG A 51 12.23 4.57 14.17
N LEU A 52 11.23 4.67 13.31
CA LEU A 52 9.97 3.98 13.51
C LEU A 52 10.11 2.48 13.13
N ALA A 53 9.74 1.60 14.07
CA ALA A 53 9.47 0.21 13.74
C ALA A 53 8.08 0.11 13.05
N MET A 54 7.99 -0.61 11.94
CA MET A 54 6.73 -0.76 11.21
C MET A 54 5.67 -1.46 12.06
N GLU A 55 6.08 -2.37 12.91
CA GLU A 55 5.23 -3.06 13.88
C GLU A 55 4.50 -2.08 14.81
N ASP A 56 5.22 -1.10 15.38
CA ASP A 56 4.65 -0.08 16.28
C ASP A 56 3.62 0.79 15.54
N TYR A 57 3.90 1.14 14.28
CA TYR A 57 2.96 1.89 13.45
C TYR A 57 1.70 1.07 13.14
N MET A 58 1.86 -0.20 12.80
CA MET A 58 0.74 -1.08 12.52
C MET A 58 -0.11 -1.32 13.77
N ASP A 59 0.48 -1.55 14.93
CA ASP A 59 -0.24 -1.70 16.19
C ASP A 59 -1.06 -0.45 16.52
N PHE A 60 -0.51 0.74 16.31
CA PHE A 60 -1.24 2.00 16.48
C PHE A 60 -2.39 2.14 15.48
N SER A 61 -2.13 1.93 14.19
CA SER A 61 -3.11 2.17 13.11
C SER A 61 -4.25 1.15 13.11
N LEU A 62 -3.99 -0.07 13.60
CA LEU A 62 -4.97 -1.15 13.67
C LEU A 62 -5.73 -1.23 15.00
N ALA A 63 -5.23 -0.62 16.08
CA ALA A 63 -5.92 -0.64 17.37
C ALA A 63 -7.40 -0.24 17.28
N PRO A 64 -7.81 0.78 16.49
CA PRO A 64 -9.21 1.20 16.40
C PRO A 64 -10.16 0.18 15.76
N ILE A 65 -9.64 -0.77 14.99
CA ILE A 65 -10.46 -1.81 14.35
C ILE A 65 -10.52 -3.10 15.16
N ALA A 66 -9.77 -3.20 16.26
CA ALA A 66 -9.81 -4.37 17.14
C ALA A 66 -11.24 -4.61 17.68
N GLY A 67 -11.67 -5.87 17.63
CA GLY A 67 -13.02 -6.26 18.06
C GLY A 67 -14.14 -5.96 17.08
N ARG A 68 -13.84 -5.44 15.88
CA ARG A 68 -14.80 -5.23 14.79
C ARG A 68 -14.79 -6.41 13.82
N THR A 69 -15.93 -6.64 13.19
CA THR A 69 -16.04 -7.67 12.15
C THR A 69 -15.44 -7.18 10.82
N PRO A 70 -14.92 -8.09 9.96
CA PRO A 70 -14.51 -7.73 8.60
C PRO A 70 -15.63 -7.06 7.79
N ALA A 71 -16.88 -7.43 8.01
CA ALA A 71 -18.04 -6.86 7.31
C ALA A 71 -18.27 -5.37 7.69
N GLU A 72 -18.17 -5.03 8.99
CA GLU A 72 -18.26 -3.64 9.45
C GLU A 72 -17.15 -2.78 8.85
N ILE A 73 -15.93 -3.31 8.86
CA ILE A 73 -14.77 -2.62 8.26
C ILE A 73 -14.97 -2.45 6.75
N ALA A 74 -15.39 -3.49 6.03
CA ALA A 74 -15.61 -3.43 4.59
C ALA A 74 -16.61 -2.33 4.21
N GLY A 75 -17.73 -2.21 4.93
CA GLY A 75 -18.71 -1.15 4.68
C GLY A 75 -18.14 0.25 4.86
N ALA A 76 -17.37 0.48 5.93
CA ALA A 76 -16.69 1.76 6.16
C ALA A 76 -15.61 2.05 5.12
N VAL A 77 -14.87 1.03 4.68
CA VAL A 77 -13.83 1.15 3.65
C VAL A 77 -14.41 1.50 2.29
N GLU A 78 -15.56 0.94 1.92
CA GLU A 78 -16.23 1.31 0.66
C GLU A 78 -16.60 2.79 0.61
N ASP A 79 -17.18 3.34 1.70
CA ASP A 79 -17.47 4.78 1.79
C ASP A 79 -16.19 5.62 1.78
N PHE A 80 -15.17 5.19 2.53
CA PHE A 80 -13.85 5.82 2.53
C PHE A 80 -13.22 5.87 1.13
N VAL A 81 -13.22 4.75 0.41
CA VAL A 81 -12.66 4.69 -0.95
C VAL A 81 -13.44 5.60 -1.89
N ALA A 82 -14.78 5.59 -1.82
CA ALA A 82 -15.61 6.41 -2.68
C ALA A 82 -15.44 7.92 -2.44
N ARG A 83 -15.36 8.35 -1.17
CA ARG A 83 -15.37 9.76 -0.78
C ARG A 83 -13.98 10.37 -0.65
N ILE A 84 -13.02 9.60 -0.16
CA ILE A 84 -11.71 10.13 0.23
C ILE A 84 -10.62 9.72 -0.78
N VAL A 85 -10.57 8.44 -1.18
CA VAL A 85 -9.50 7.94 -2.06
C VAL A 85 -9.78 8.25 -3.52
N ALA A 86 -11.00 8.02 -4.01
CA ALA A 86 -11.32 8.15 -5.43
C ALA A 86 -10.98 9.53 -6.02
N PRO A 87 -11.21 10.66 -5.33
CA PRO A 87 -10.79 11.97 -5.82
C PRO A 87 -9.27 12.19 -5.87
N ARG A 88 -8.49 11.32 -5.21
CA ARG A 88 -7.03 11.38 -5.11
C ARG A 88 -6.31 10.42 -6.04
N ILE A 89 -7.03 9.60 -6.79
CA ILE A 89 -6.42 8.71 -7.78
C ILE A 89 -5.79 9.59 -8.87
N HIS A 90 -4.50 9.41 -9.12
CA HIS A 90 -3.79 10.13 -10.17
C HIS A 90 -4.33 9.74 -11.56
N ALA A 91 -4.67 10.72 -12.38
CA ALA A 91 -5.13 10.46 -13.75
C ALA A 91 -4.06 9.75 -14.60
N ASP A 92 -2.78 10.04 -14.34
CA ASP A 92 -1.66 9.38 -15.00
C ASP A 92 -1.51 7.91 -14.57
N ALA A 93 -1.79 7.60 -13.30
CA ALA A 93 -1.82 6.23 -12.81
C ALA A 93 -2.89 5.41 -13.54
N VAL A 94 -4.10 5.96 -13.71
CA VAL A 94 -5.17 5.30 -14.46
C VAL A 94 -4.75 5.02 -15.91
N ARG A 95 -4.13 6.01 -16.58
CA ARG A 95 -3.61 5.82 -17.94
C ARG A 95 -2.50 4.78 -18.01
N CYS A 96 -1.64 4.74 -17.01
CA CYS A 96 -0.56 3.77 -16.92
C CYS A 96 -1.09 2.34 -16.74
N LEU A 97 -2.02 2.14 -15.81
CA LEU A 97 -2.70 0.86 -15.59
C LEU A 97 -3.39 0.38 -16.87
N GLU A 98 -4.07 1.27 -17.58
CA GLU A 98 -4.76 0.92 -18.81
C GLU A 98 -3.79 0.52 -19.94
N ARG A 99 -2.63 1.22 -20.09
CA ARG A 99 -1.59 0.83 -21.06
C ARG A 99 -1.06 -0.59 -20.81
N HIS A 100 -0.78 -0.93 -19.54
CA HIS A 100 -0.33 -2.28 -19.18
C HIS A 100 -1.41 -3.32 -19.44
N ARG A 101 -2.67 -3.01 -19.11
CA ARG A 101 -3.81 -3.90 -19.39
C ARG A 101 -3.96 -4.17 -20.89
N GLN A 102 -3.85 -3.14 -21.74
CA GLN A 102 -3.91 -3.28 -23.20
C GLN A 102 -2.71 -4.04 -23.77
N ALA A 103 -1.54 -3.95 -23.11
CA ALA A 103 -0.37 -4.75 -23.47
C ALA A 103 -0.49 -6.23 -23.05
N GLY A 104 -1.50 -6.58 -22.26
CA GLY A 104 -1.70 -7.93 -21.73
C GLY A 104 -0.83 -8.25 -20.52
N ASP A 105 -0.28 -7.23 -19.85
CA ASP A 105 0.47 -7.41 -18.61
C ASP A 105 -0.47 -7.74 -17.44
N ARG A 106 -0.02 -8.61 -16.54
CA ARG A 106 -0.73 -8.89 -15.29
C ARG A 106 -0.43 -7.79 -14.28
N LEU A 107 -1.48 -7.11 -13.79
CA LEU A 107 -1.36 -5.98 -12.87
C LEU A 107 -1.35 -6.47 -11.43
N LEU A 108 -0.48 -5.90 -10.60
CA LEU A 108 -0.37 -6.23 -9.18
C LEU A 108 -0.03 -4.96 -8.37
N ILE A 109 -0.78 -4.72 -7.29
CA ILE A 109 -0.43 -3.70 -6.31
C ILE A 109 0.34 -4.35 -5.16
N ILE A 110 1.47 -3.75 -4.77
CA ILE A 110 2.28 -4.18 -3.63
C ILE A 110 2.54 -3.01 -2.68
N SER A 111 1.89 -2.99 -1.52
CA SER A 111 1.86 -1.86 -0.61
C SER A 111 2.17 -2.24 0.84
N ALA A 112 2.75 -1.31 1.60
CA ALA A 112 2.98 -1.42 3.04
C ALA A 112 1.74 -1.04 3.88
N SER A 113 0.60 -0.86 3.26
CA SER A 113 -0.67 -0.57 3.93
C SER A 113 -1.48 -1.84 4.21
N ALA A 114 -2.53 -1.72 5.03
CA ALA A 114 -3.38 -2.85 5.43
C ALA A 114 -4.16 -3.44 4.25
N HIS A 115 -4.19 -4.77 4.14
CA HIS A 115 -4.79 -5.50 3.02
C HIS A 115 -6.25 -5.11 2.75
N PHE A 116 -7.07 -4.86 3.78
CA PHE A 116 -8.47 -4.49 3.59
C PHE A 116 -8.64 -3.12 2.88
N LEU A 117 -7.70 -2.17 3.09
CA LEU A 117 -7.67 -0.88 2.37
C LEU A 117 -7.20 -1.08 0.93
N VAL A 118 -6.02 -1.71 0.77
CA VAL A 118 -5.37 -1.87 -0.54
C VAL A 118 -6.25 -2.68 -1.49
N SER A 119 -6.90 -3.74 -1.00
CA SER A 119 -7.82 -4.55 -1.80
C SER A 119 -9.04 -3.77 -2.29
N ALA A 120 -9.62 -2.90 -1.45
CA ALA A 120 -10.75 -2.08 -1.86
C ALA A 120 -10.34 -1.02 -2.90
N ILE A 121 -9.17 -0.41 -2.73
CA ILE A 121 -8.61 0.55 -3.68
C ILE A 121 -8.22 -0.17 -4.99
N GLY A 122 -7.59 -1.34 -4.91
CA GLY A 122 -7.26 -2.17 -6.07
C GLY A 122 -8.50 -2.50 -6.91
N ARG A 123 -9.58 -2.97 -6.29
CA ARG A 123 -10.87 -3.19 -6.99
C ARG A 123 -11.37 -1.92 -7.68
N ARG A 124 -11.25 -0.75 -7.03
CA ARG A 124 -11.63 0.53 -7.65
C ARG A 124 -10.79 0.88 -8.87
N LEU A 125 -9.51 0.48 -8.89
CA LEU A 125 -8.58 0.66 -10.00
C LEU A 125 -8.65 -0.46 -11.06
N GLY A 126 -9.46 -1.49 -10.83
CA GLY A 126 -9.52 -2.68 -11.67
C GLY A 126 -8.27 -3.55 -11.58
N VAL A 127 -7.60 -3.56 -10.43
CA VAL A 127 -6.45 -4.41 -10.12
C VAL A 127 -6.87 -5.40 -9.03
N ASP A 128 -6.98 -6.67 -9.39
CA ASP A 128 -7.46 -7.71 -8.48
C ASP A 128 -6.34 -8.35 -7.66
N GLU A 129 -5.10 -8.31 -8.16
CA GLU A 129 -3.95 -8.88 -7.48
C GLU A 129 -3.34 -7.85 -6.52
N VAL A 130 -3.34 -8.18 -5.22
CA VAL A 130 -2.87 -7.29 -4.16
C VAL A 130 -1.99 -8.04 -3.18
N LEU A 131 -0.77 -7.54 -2.97
CA LEU A 131 0.12 -7.94 -1.89
C LEU A 131 0.25 -6.77 -0.90
N ALA A 132 -0.31 -6.95 0.29
CA ALA A 132 -0.37 -5.93 1.32
C ALA A 132 -0.20 -6.57 2.71
N ILE A 133 -0.20 -5.78 3.77
CA ILE A 133 -0.05 -6.29 5.14
C ILE A 133 -1.36 -6.98 5.56
N ASP A 134 -1.29 -8.28 5.78
CA ASP A 134 -2.42 -9.06 6.26
C ASP A 134 -2.73 -8.75 7.74
N ILE A 135 -4.01 -8.71 8.06
CA ILE A 135 -4.49 -8.43 9.42
C ILE A 135 -4.97 -9.73 10.07
N GLU A 136 -4.62 -9.90 11.34
CA GLU A 136 -5.06 -11.06 12.10
C GLU A 136 -6.55 -10.98 12.40
N GLU A 137 -7.25 -12.09 12.09
CA GLU A 137 -8.65 -12.31 12.45
C GLU A 137 -8.72 -13.51 13.40
N ARG A 138 -9.52 -13.38 14.44
CA ARG A 138 -9.81 -14.44 15.39
C ARG A 138 -11.29 -14.39 15.79
N ASP A 139 -11.96 -15.54 15.75
CA ASP A 139 -13.39 -15.67 16.09
C ASP A 139 -14.30 -14.68 15.30
N GLY A 140 -13.94 -14.42 14.03
CA GLY A 140 -14.69 -13.49 13.15
C GLY A 140 -14.50 -12.01 13.45
N LEU A 141 -13.50 -11.66 14.26
CA LEU A 141 -13.17 -10.29 14.62
C LEU A 141 -11.70 -9.98 14.32
N TYR A 142 -11.42 -8.76 13.86
CA TYR A 142 -10.04 -8.27 13.80
C TYR A 142 -9.45 -8.13 15.19
N THR A 143 -8.20 -8.57 15.35
CA THR A 143 -7.49 -8.48 16.64
C THR A 143 -6.78 -7.14 16.83
N GLY A 144 -6.68 -6.32 15.77
CA GLY A 144 -5.86 -5.13 15.77
C GLY A 144 -4.37 -5.41 15.57
N ARG A 145 -4.01 -6.60 15.11
CA ARG A 145 -2.62 -7.02 14.86
C ARG A 145 -2.43 -7.46 13.41
N THR A 146 -1.18 -7.43 12.97
CA THR A 146 -0.78 -7.96 11.68
C THR A 146 -0.60 -9.47 11.72
N ARG A 147 -0.66 -10.11 10.55
CA ARG A 147 -0.40 -11.54 10.37
C ARG A 147 0.64 -11.75 9.28
N GLY A 148 1.61 -12.61 9.55
CA GLY A 148 2.61 -13.04 8.56
C GLY A 148 3.67 -11.97 8.28
N THR A 149 4.14 -11.91 7.04
CA THR A 149 5.20 -11.01 6.62
C THR A 149 4.67 -9.60 6.38
N LEU A 150 5.26 -8.60 7.03
CA LEU A 150 4.97 -7.19 6.71
C LEU A 150 5.49 -6.86 5.31
N THR A 151 4.62 -6.32 4.47
CA THR A 151 4.91 -5.95 3.07
C THR A 151 5.63 -4.59 3.03
N TYR A 152 6.79 -4.52 3.68
CA TYR A 152 7.59 -3.30 3.84
C TYR A 152 9.07 -3.61 3.59
N ARG A 153 9.77 -2.77 2.82
CA ARG A 153 11.18 -2.93 2.41
C ARG A 153 11.43 -4.34 1.83
N GLU A 154 12.36 -5.09 2.40
CA GLU A 154 12.64 -6.50 2.03
C GLU A 154 11.42 -7.42 2.22
N GLY A 155 10.46 -7.01 3.03
CA GLY A 155 9.19 -7.71 3.17
C GLY A 155 8.35 -7.71 1.90
N LYS A 156 8.38 -6.64 1.09
CA LYS A 156 7.77 -6.62 -0.24
C LYS A 156 8.38 -7.71 -1.13
N VAL A 157 9.71 -7.81 -1.12
CA VAL A 157 10.42 -8.84 -1.89
C VAL A 157 10.01 -10.24 -1.46
N ARG A 158 10.02 -10.53 -0.14
CA ARG A 158 9.62 -11.85 0.39
C ARG A 158 8.17 -12.21 0.04
N ARG A 159 7.25 -11.24 0.14
CA ARG A 159 5.83 -11.45 -0.21
C ARG A 159 5.67 -11.72 -1.69
N LEU A 160 6.38 -10.98 -2.53
CA LEU A 160 6.35 -11.18 -3.98
C LEU A 160 6.94 -12.54 -4.36
N ASP A 161 8.09 -12.93 -3.80
CA ASP A 161 8.71 -14.23 -4.08
C ASP A 161 7.78 -15.41 -3.72
N ALA A 162 7.08 -15.31 -2.58
CA ALA A 162 6.12 -16.32 -2.16
C ALA A 162 4.92 -16.39 -3.14
N TRP A 163 4.42 -15.24 -3.59
CA TRP A 163 3.33 -15.16 -4.56
C TRP A 163 3.77 -15.69 -5.94
N LEU A 164 4.96 -15.31 -6.43
CA LEU A 164 5.52 -15.82 -7.69
C LEU A 164 5.63 -17.34 -7.68
N ALA A 165 6.11 -17.92 -6.57
CA ALA A 165 6.23 -19.36 -6.43
C ALA A 165 4.86 -20.07 -6.43
N GLN A 166 3.86 -19.46 -5.80
CA GLN A 166 2.49 -19.98 -5.74
C GLN A 166 1.81 -19.93 -7.12
N GLU A 167 1.96 -18.83 -7.85
CA GLU A 167 1.32 -18.58 -9.14
C GLU A 167 2.10 -19.18 -10.32
N GLY A 168 3.33 -19.65 -10.10
CA GLY A 168 4.23 -20.11 -11.18
C GLY A 168 4.68 -18.97 -12.11
N GLU A 169 4.73 -17.74 -11.59
CA GLU A 169 5.11 -16.53 -12.31
C GLU A 169 6.59 -16.20 -12.12
N THR A 170 7.11 -15.29 -12.96
CA THR A 170 8.49 -14.81 -12.89
C THR A 170 8.56 -13.30 -13.04
N LEU A 171 9.69 -12.69 -12.66
CA LEU A 171 9.96 -11.27 -12.86
C LEU A 171 10.53 -10.94 -14.25
N ALA A 172 10.62 -11.90 -15.16
CA ALA A 172 11.13 -11.65 -16.51
C ALA A 172 10.25 -10.61 -17.24
N GLY A 173 10.85 -9.49 -17.64
CA GLY A 173 10.17 -8.37 -18.26
C GLY A 173 9.29 -7.55 -17.33
N ALA A 174 9.34 -7.78 -16.02
CA ALA A 174 8.52 -7.08 -15.04
C ALA A 174 8.88 -5.60 -14.94
N THR A 175 7.84 -4.79 -14.76
CA THR A 175 7.93 -3.35 -14.48
C THR A 175 7.47 -3.08 -13.04
N PHE A 176 8.11 -2.16 -12.32
CA PHE A 176 7.66 -1.72 -11.00
C PHE A 176 7.72 -0.19 -10.87
N TYR A 177 6.63 0.39 -10.40
CA TYR A 177 6.45 1.82 -10.16
C TYR A 177 6.39 2.11 -8.67
N SER A 178 7.20 3.07 -8.17
CA SER A 178 7.21 3.49 -6.77
C SER A 178 7.78 4.90 -6.60
N ASP A 179 7.32 5.60 -5.57
CA ASP A 179 7.80 6.90 -5.11
C ASP A 179 8.91 6.78 -4.05
N SER A 180 9.01 5.63 -3.36
CA SER A 180 9.68 5.52 -2.06
C SER A 180 11.04 4.81 -2.12
N ARG A 181 12.02 5.37 -1.40
CA ARG A 181 13.31 4.70 -1.11
C ARG A 181 13.15 3.35 -0.41
N ASN A 182 12.05 3.15 0.31
CA ASN A 182 11.77 1.88 0.99
C ASN A 182 11.57 0.73 0.00
N ASP A 183 11.31 1.04 -1.26
CA ASP A 183 11.10 0.07 -2.34
C ASP A 183 12.36 -0.22 -3.15
N LEU A 184 13.52 0.36 -2.80
CA LEU A 184 14.80 0.06 -3.44
C LEU A 184 15.11 -1.45 -3.52
N PRO A 185 14.83 -2.27 -2.49
CA PRO A 185 15.04 -3.72 -2.60
C PRO A 185 14.25 -4.35 -3.74
N LEU A 186 13.02 -3.90 -3.99
CA LEU A 186 12.18 -4.44 -5.07
C LEU A 186 12.48 -3.77 -6.43
N LEU A 187 12.69 -2.45 -6.45
CA LEU A 187 13.11 -1.72 -7.66
C LEU A 187 14.38 -2.31 -8.27
N SER A 188 15.30 -2.78 -7.42
CA SER A 188 16.56 -3.39 -7.88
C SER A 188 16.41 -4.81 -8.44
N ARG A 189 15.23 -5.42 -8.34
CA ARG A 189 14.98 -6.82 -8.78
C ARG A 189 14.21 -6.95 -10.07
N VAL A 190 13.49 -5.89 -10.47
CA VAL A 190 12.70 -5.90 -11.70
C VAL A 190 13.53 -5.44 -12.88
N ASP A 191 13.15 -5.87 -14.09
CA ASP A 191 13.85 -5.49 -15.32
C ASP A 191 13.62 -4.01 -15.69
N ARG A 192 12.48 -3.45 -15.29
CA ARG A 192 12.06 -2.08 -15.64
C ARG A 192 11.60 -1.32 -14.40
N PRO A 193 12.53 -0.80 -13.57
CA PRO A 193 12.18 0.05 -12.44
C PRO A 193 11.79 1.45 -12.92
N HIS A 194 10.72 1.99 -12.35
CA HIS A 194 10.25 3.35 -12.59
C HIS A 194 10.04 4.08 -11.28
N THR A 195 10.55 5.30 -11.18
CA THR A 195 10.25 6.18 -10.05
C THR A 195 9.16 7.18 -10.43
N VAL A 196 8.17 7.32 -9.56
CA VAL A 196 7.04 8.25 -9.69
C VAL A 196 7.08 9.17 -8.48
N ASN A 197 7.08 10.49 -8.68
CA ASN A 197 7.16 11.47 -7.60
C ASN A 197 8.19 11.12 -6.51
N PRO A 198 9.44 10.74 -6.87
CA PRO A 198 10.36 10.08 -5.96
C PRO A 198 10.72 10.96 -4.76
N ASP A 199 10.83 10.33 -3.60
CA ASP A 199 11.38 11.01 -2.41
C ASP A 199 12.84 11.47 -2.67
N PRO A 200 13.36 12.48 -1.91
CA PRO A 200 14.69 13.02 -2.16
C PRO A 200 15.84 12.00 -2.08
N ALA A 201 15.68 10.92 -1.31
CA ALA A 201 16.69 9.88 -1.19
C ALA A 201 16.64 8.94 -2.40
N LEU A 202 15.46 8.64 -2.93
CA LEU A 202 15.29 7.83 -4.13
C LEU A 202 15.82 8.56 -5.38
N LEU A 203 15.67 9.90 -5.45
CA LEU A 203 16.25 10.72 -6.52
C LEU A 203 17.76 10.57 -6.66
N GLY A 204 18.47 10.28 -5.58
CA GLY A 204 19.92 10.08 -5.56
C GLY A 204 20.38 8.73 -6.10
N HIS A 205 19.48 7.78 -6.31
CA HIS A 205 19.82 6.48 -6.88
C HIS A 205 19.64 6.49 -8.39
N GLU A 206 20.63 5.93 -9.13
CA GLU A 206 20.56 5.75 -10.58
C GLU A 206 19.58 4.62 -10.93
N ILE A 207 18.30 4.85 -10.71
CA ILE A 207 17.21 4.01 -11.19
C ILE A 207 16.73 4.62 -12.50
N GLY A 208 16.48 3.79 -13.51
CA GLY A 208 15.99 4.26 -14.81
C GLY A 208 14.76 5.16 -14.64
N ARG A 209 14.90 6.43 -15.00
CA ARG A 209 13.84 7.43 -14.85
C ARG A 209 12.85 7.29 -16.00
N ALA A 210 11.64 6.83 -15.72
CA ALA A 210 10.49 7.19 -16.53
C ALA A 210 9.82 8.40 -15.89
N HIS A 211 9.83 9.53 -16.61
CA HIS A 211 8.88 10.58 -16.32
C HIS A 211 7.52 10.13 -16.90
N VAL A 212 6.56 9.93 -16.05
CA VAL A 212 5.16 9.73 -16.44
C VAL A 212 4.48 11.09 -16.38
#